data_7fdb219c5b92dabcae1669a376bb7726
#
_entry.id   7fdb219c5b92dabcae1669a376bb7726
#
_cell.length_a   1.000
_cell.length_b   1.000
_cell.length_c   1.000
_cell.angle_alpha   90.00
_cell.angle_beta   90.00
_cell.angle_gamma   90.00
#
_symmetry.space_group_name_H-M   'P 1'
#
loop_
_entity.id
_entity.type
_entity.pdbx_description
1 polymer ?
#
loop_
_entity_poly.entity_id
_entity_poly.type
_entity_poly.pdbx_seq_one_letter_code
_entity_poly.pdbx_strand_id
1 'polypeptide(L)'
;GSVLGLPGIIGATILGAFFEIILSYFIKPLMKLFPPIVTGTVVCLIGLTLLPVSMDWAAGGSGATDYGSLINISVAMFVMIITLLLNRYGKGMLSSASILIGMISGYLICIPLEMVDLSSISQANFIAIPQIFQYGVAFDLKALIAFLPAYFVTTIETVGCLKAIGEVSEVDMDDEKVGAGVLADGIGSIIGGAMGAFPNTSFSQNVGLIPLTKVASKYVASMAGIILV
;
A
#
# COMPACT_ATOMS: atom_id res chain seq x y z
N GLY A 1 1.32 18.29 -5.77
CA GLY A 1 0.14 17.82 -6.52
C GLY A 1 -0.72 18.95 -7.07
N SER A 2 -0.87 20.05 -6.36
CA SER A 2 -1.77 21.14 -6.76
C SER A 2 -1.31 21.97 -7.96
N VAL A 3 -0.05 21.97 -8.32
CA VAL A 3 0.49 22.82 -9.39
C VAL A 3 0.72 22.07 -10.70
N LEU A 4 1.13 20.82 -10.66
CA LEU A 4 1.47 20.02 -11.84
C LEU A 4 0.52 18.83 -12.10
N GLY A 5 -0.45 18.60 -11.21
CA GLY A 5 -1.39 17.49 -11.33
C GLY A 5 -0.74 16.11 -11.39
N LEU A 6 -1.38 15.16 -12.05
CA LEU A 6 -0.90 13.79 -12.23
C LEU A 6 0.46 13.69 -12.94
N PRO A 7 0.75 14.46 -14.02
CA PRO A 7 2.05 14.39 -14.68
C PRO A 7 3.23 14.68 -13.74
N GLY A 8 3.05 15.63 -12.82
CA GLY A 8 4.08 15.99 -11.84
C GLY A 8 4.30 14.90 -10.79
N ILE A 9 3.22 14.23 -10.37
CA ILE A 9 3.30 13.09 -9.45
C ILE A 9 4.04 11.93 -10.12
N ILE A 10 3.70 11.59 -11.37
CA ILE A 10 4.37 10.53 -12.14
C ILE A 10 5.85 10.83 -12.32
N GLY A 11 6.20 12.07 -12.69
CA GLY A 11 7.59 12.48 -12.80
C GLY A 11 8.36 12.37 -11.49
N ALA A 12 7.75 12.79 -10.37
CA ALA A 12 8.32 12.66 -9.03
C ALA A 12 8.43 11.19 -8.59
N THR A 13 7.47 10.34 -8.95
CA THR A 13 7.52 8.88 -8.71
C THR A 13 8.74 8.27 -9.39
N ILE A 14 8.94 8.52 -10.68
CA ILE A 14 10.05 7.95 -11.44
C ILE A 14 11.39 8.47 -10.91
N LEU A 15 11.54 9.78 -10.71
CA LEU A 15 12.79 10.35 -10.20
C LEU A 15 13.09 9.91 -8.77
N GLY A 16 12.07 9.84 -7.92
CA GLY A 16 12.23 9.37 -6.55
C GLY A 16 12.59 7.89 -6.47
N ALA A 17 12.09 7.07 -7.39
CA ALA A 17 12.46 5.67 -7.49
C ALA A 17 13.95 5.47 -7.83
N PHE A 18 14.55 6.34 -8.66
CA PHE A 18 16.00 6.34 -8.85
C PHE A 18 16.75 6.62 -7.54
N PHE A 19 16.23 7.52 -6.71
CA PHE A 19 16.82 7.77 -5.40
C PHE A 19 16.74 6.51 -4.51
N GLU A 20 15.62 5.80 -4.50
CA GLU A 20 15.48 4.54 -3.78
C GLU A 20 16.42 3.45 -4.29
N ILE A 21 16.60 3.35 -5.62
CA ILE A 21 17.59 2.45 -6.22
C ILE A 21 18.99 2.80 -5.73
N ILE A 22 19.35 4.08 -5.65
CA ILE A 22 20.65 4.50 -5.10
C ILE A 22 20.75 4.08 -3.63
N LEU A 23 19.71 4.29 -2.82
CA LEU A 23 19.69 3.88 -1.42
C LEU A 23 19.89 2.37 -1.24
N SER A 24 19.41 1.55 -2.18
CA SER A 24 19.56 0.08 -2.12
C SER A 24 21.04 -0.37 -2.08
N TYR A 25 21.93 0.36 -2.75
CA TYR A 25 23.38 0.09 -2.71
C TYR A 25 24.03 0.57 -1.40
N PHE A 26 23.38 1.50 -0.68
CA PHE A 26 23.87 2.04 0.59
C PHE A 26 23.11 1.48 1.80
N ILE A 27 22.47 0.32 1.65
CA ILE A 27 21.66 -0.29 2.72
C ILE A 27 22.49 -0.52 3.99
N LYS A 28 23.72 -1.02 3.87
CA LYS A 28 24.57 -1.35 5.01
C LYS A 28 24.85 -0.18 5.98
N PRO A 29 25.28 1.00 5.53
CA PRO A 29 25.37 2.17 6.41
C PRO A 29 24.00 2.67 6.85
N LEU A 30 22.98 2.57 5.99
CA LEU A 30 21.64 3.04 6.28
C LEU A 30 21.01 2.26 7.43
N MET A 31 21.16 0.93 7.47
CA MET A 31 20.67 0.09 8.54
C MET A 31 21.24 0.42 9.93
N LYS A 32 22.47 0.93 9.97
CA LYS A 32 23.07 1.41 11.24
C LYS A 32 22.39 2.67 11.78
N LEU A 33 21.82 3.48 10.89
CA LEU A 33 21.11 4.71 11.25
C LEU A 33 19.69 4.43 11.71
N PHE A 34 19.11 3.26 11.33
CA PHE A 34 17.73 2.88 11.64
C PHE A 34 17.67 1.64 12.54
N PRO A 35 17.98 1.77 13.83
CA PRO A 35 17.73 0.70 14.77
C PRO A 35 16.22 0.41 14.85
N PRO A 36 15.79 -0.79 15.29
CA PRO A 36 14.39 -1.23 15.30
C PRO A 36 13.44 -0.25 16.00
N ILE A 37 13.91 0.48 17.00
CA ILE A 37 13.13 1.49 17.70
C ILE A 37 12.72 2.65 16.77
N VAL A 38 13.61 3.10 15.90
CA VAL A 38 13.32 4.19 14.93
C VAL A 38 12.31 3.70 13.90
N THR A 39 12.52 2.50 13.34
CA THR A 39 11.58 1.90 12.38
C THR A 39 10.19 1.73 12.99
N GLY A 40 10.08 1.18 14.20
CA GLY A 40 8.81 1.03 14.90
C GLY A 40 8.12 2.36 15.19
N THR A 41 8.88 3.39 15.55
CA THR A 41 8.33 4.74 15.77
C THR A 41 7.78 5.35 14.48
N VAL A 42 8.50 5.22 13.36
CA VAL A 42 8.05 5.70 12.05
C VAL A 42 6.74 5.02 11.64
N VAL A 43 6.67 3.69 11.72
CA VAL A 43 5.45 2.93 11.39
C VAL A 43 4.28 3.35 12.28
N CYS A 44 4.52 3.55 13.58
CA CYS A 44 3.48 4.04 14.50
C CYS A 44 2.98 5.44 14.12
N LEU A 45 3.88 6.36 13.78
CA LEU A 45 3.52 7.71 13.33
C LEU A 45 2.74 7.69 12.02
N ILE A 46 3.11 6.84 11.05
CA ILE A 46 2.35 6.65 9.81
C ILE A 46 0.92 6.22 10.15
N GLY A 47 0.75 5.22 11.01
CA GLY A 47 -0.57 4.77 11.45
C GLY A 47 -1.40 5.89 12.08
N LEU A 48 -0.80 6.71 12.93
CA LEU A 48 -1.47 7.85 13.58
C LEU A 48 -1.87 8.95 12.58
N THR A 49 -1.03 9.24 11.60
CA THR A 49 -1.33 10.26 10.57
C THR A 49 -2.43 9.82 9.60
N LEU A 50 -2.67 8.51 9.46
CA LEU A 50 -3.75 7.97 8.64
C LEU A 50 -5.11 7.97 9.34
N LEU A 51 -5.18 8.16 10.66
CA LEU A 51 -6.45 8.18 11.39
C LEU A 51 -7.41 9.27 10.88
N PRO A 52 -7.01 10.54 10.70
CA PRO A 52 -7.92 11.55 10.15
C PRO A 52 -8.43 11.19 8.76
N VAL A 53 -7.56 10.65 7.89
CA VAL A 53 -7.93 10.24 6.52
C VAL A 53 -8.93 9.10 6.55
N SER A 54 -8.74 8.10 7.44
CA SER A 54 -9.67 6.98 7.57
C SER A 54 -11.04 7.43 8.13
N MET A 55 -11.05 8.41 9.03
CA MET A 55 -12.29 9.01 9.54
C MET A 55 -13.03 9.78 8.44
N ASP A 56 -12.31 10.52 7.61
CA ASP A 56 -12.86 11.22 6.45
C ASP A 56 -13.54 10.24 5.48
N TRP A 57 -12.89 9.12 5.17
CA TRP A 57 -13.46 8.09 4.31
C TRP A 57 -14.65 7.37 4.96
N ALA A 58 -14.58 7.11 6.26
CA ALA A 58 -15.70 6.53 7.00
C ALA A 58 -16.94 7.46 7.02
N ALA A 59 -16.71 8.77 6.94
CA ALA A 59 -17.78 9.76 6.84
C ALA A 59 -18.37 9.92 5.40
N GLY A 60 -17.84 9.21 4.40
CA GLY A 60 -18.29 9.27 3.01
C GLY A 60 -17.30 9.88 2.03
N GLY A 61 -16.15 10.35 2.53
CA GLY A 61 -15.12 11.03 1.74
C GLY A 61 -15.29 12.55 1.65
N SER A 62 -14.16 13.25 1.67
CA SER A 62 -14.14 14.71 1.62
C SER A 62 -14.80 15.23 0.33
N GLY A 63 -15.83 16.07 0.47
CA GLY A 63 -16.59 16.63 -0.65
C GLY A 63 -17.85 15.87 -1.04
N ALA A 64 -18.17 14.75 -0.37
CA ALA A 64 -19.45 14.09 -0.56
C ALA A 64 -20.61 14.94 -0.02
N THR A 65 -21.74 14.96 -0.73
CA THR A 65 -22.94 15.72 -0.34
C THR A 65 -23.58 15.21 0.95
N ASP A 66 -23.36 13.94 1.26
CA ASP A 66 -23.84 13.22 2.44
C ASP A 66 -22.74 12.99 3.49
N TYR A 67 -21.65 13.79 3.43
CA TYR A 67 -20.53 13.68 4.37
C TYR A 67 -21.02 13.72 5.83
N GLY A 68 -20.55 12.75 6.60
CA GLY A 68 -20.92 12.61 8.02
C GLY A 68 -22.32 12.06 8.25
N SER A 69 -23.00 11.55 7.22
CA SER A 69 -24.33 10.94 7.37
C SER A 69 -24.27 9.73 8.30
N LEU A 70 -25.36 9.52 9.04
CA LEU A 70 -25.48 8.39 9.98
C LEU A 70 -25.35 7.04 9.24
N ILE A 71 -25.76 7.00 7.97
CA ILE A 71 -25.69 5.80 7.12
C ILE A 71 -24.23 5.47 6.82
N ASN A 72 -23.43 6.44 6.37
CA ASN A 72 -22.01 6.24 6.06
C ASN A 72 -21.25 5.76 7.29
N ILE A 73 -21.45 6.43 8.43
CA ILE A 73 -20.80 6.06 9.69
C ILE A 73 -21.24 4.67 10.15
N SER A 74 -22.53 4.32 10.01
CA SER A 74 -23.04 3.01 10.40
C SER A 74 -22.46 1.87 9.56
N VAL A 75 -22.33 2.06 8.23
CA VAL A 75 -21.70 1.10 7.33
C VAL A 75 -20.23 0.95 7.67
N ALA A 76 -19.51 2.04 7.87
CA ALA A 76 -18.09 2.00 8.25
C ALA A 76 -17.88 1.28 9.58
N MET A 77 -18.69 1.57 10.60
CA MET A 77 -18.67 0.89 11.90
C MET A 77 -18.98 -0.61 11.76
N PHE A 78 -19.95 -0.98 10.94
CA PHE A 78 -20.31 -2.37 10.68
C PHE A 78 -19.12 -3.14 10.07
N VAL A 79 -18.49 -2.59 9.01
CA VAL A 79 -17.32 -3.19 8.37
C VAL A 79 -16.16 -3.32 9.35
N MET A 80 -15.90 -2.28 10.14
CA MET A 80 -14.86 -2.29 11.16
C MET A 80 -15.11 -3.36 12.21
N ILE A 81 -16.34 -3.47 12.74
CA ILE A 81 -16.69 -4.47 13.77
C ILE A 81 -16.54 -5.88 13.22
N ILE A 82 -17.03 -6.17 12.01
CA ILE A 82 -16.89 -7.48 11.38
C ILE A 82 -15.42 -7.81 11.20
N THR A 83 -14.62 -6.89 10.65
CA THR A 83 -13.20 -7.09 10.45
C THR A 83 -12.47 -7.39 11.77
N LEU A 84 -12.75 -6.63 12.82
CA LEU A 84 -12.15 -6.84 14.14
C LEU A 84 -12.59 -8.18 14.77
N LEU A 85 -13.85 -8.54 14.67
CA LEU A 85 -14.36 -9.81 15.20
C LEU A 85 -13.74 -11.01 14.46
N LEU A 86 -13.66 -10.95 13.14
CA LEU A 86 -13.05 -12.01 12.33
C LEU A 86 -11.53 -12.09 12.59
N ASN A 87 -10.87 -10.96 12.71
CA ASN A 87 -9.45 -10.93 13.04
C ASN A 87 -9.16 -11.50 14.43
N ARG A 88 -10.00 -11.18 15.43
CA ARG A 88 -9.80 -11.58 16.82
C ARG A 88 -10.24 -13.02 17.11
N TYR A 89 -11.36 -13.46 16.55
CA TYR A 89 -11.98 -14.75 16.84
C TYR A 89 -11.90 -15.75 15.69
N GLY A 90 -11.59 -15.29 14.48
CA GLY A 90 -11.37 -16.14 13.32
C GLY A 90 -10.13 -17.02 13.51
N LYS A 91 -10.13 -18.19 12.87
CA LYS A 91 -9.00 -19.14 12.88
C LYS A 91 -8.47 -19.35 11.46
N GLY A 92 -7.15 -19.41 11.32
CA GLY A 92 -6.50 -19.69 10.04
C GLY A 92 -6.87 -18.66 8.96
N MET A 93 -7.32 -19.14 7.81
CA MET A 93 -7.67 -18.30 6.66
C MET A 93 -8.77 -17.27 6.96
N LEU A 94 -9.70 -17.56 7.87
CA LEU A 94 -10.79 -16.64 8.20
C LEU A 94 -10.28 -15.36 8.88
N SER A 95 -9.28 -15.49 9.76
CA SER A 95 -8.61 -14.35 10.38
C SER A 95 -7.79 -13.56 9.35
N SER A 96 -7.07 -14.25 8.46
CA SER A 96 -6.25 -13.61 7.42
C SER A 96 -7.11 -12.86 6.39
N ALA A 97 -8.28 -13.40 6.04
CA ALA A 97 -9.22 -12.79 5.09
C ALA A 97 -10.19 -11.80 5.74
N SER A 98 -10.02 -11.45 7.02
CA SER A 98 -10.96 -10.61 7.78
C SER A 98 -11.27 -9.27 7.11
N ILE A 99 -10.24 -8.60 6.57
CA ILE A 99 -10.40 -7.33 5.86
C ILE A 99 -11.21 -7.53 4.57
N LEU A 100 -10.87 -8.54 3.78
CA LEU A 100 -11.58 -8.86 2.54
C LEU A 100 -13.06 -9.19 2.80
N ILE A 101 -13.33 -10.01 3.83
CA ILE A 101 -14.70 -10.37 4.21
C ILE A 101 -15.45 -9.12 4.71
N GLY A 102 -14.79 -8.27 5.49
CA GLY A 102 -15.34 -6.99 5.92
C GLY A 102 -15.72 -6.09 4.73
N MET A 103 -14.82 -5.96 3.76
CA MET A 103 -15.08 -5.19 2.52
C MET A 103 -16.26 -5.76 1.73
N ILE A 104 -16.28 -7.07 1.49
CA ILE A 104 -17.39 -7.73 0.76
C ILE A 104 -18.71 -7.53 1.50
N SER A 105 -18.74 -7.71 2.82
CA SER A 105 -19.96 -7.50 3.61
C SER A 105 -20.46 -6.06 3.58
N GLY A 106 -19.53 -5.08 3.59
CA GLY A 106 -19.85 -3.67 3.41
C GLY A 106 -20.45 -3.39 2.03
N TYR A 107 -19.84 -3.92 0.98
CA TYR A 107 -20.37 -3.80 -0.39
C TYR A 107 -21.79 -4.37 -0.51
N LEU A 108 -22.03 -5.56 0.02
CA LEU A 108 -23.34 -6.21 -0.01
C LEU A 108 -24.43 -5.39 0.70
N ILE A 109 -24.09 -4.66 1.74
CA ILE A 109 -25.03 -3.76 2.44
C ILE A 109 -25.22 -2.46 1.65
N CYS A 110 -24.20 -1.94 1.01
CA CYS A 110 -24.27 -0.69 0.24
C CYS A 110 -25.15 -0.82 -1.03
N ILE A 111 -25.29 -2.04 -1.60
CA ILE A 111 -26.15 -2.26 -2.78
C ILE A 111 -27.63 -1.92 -2.50
N PRO A 112 -28.31 -2.50 -1.50
CA PRO A 112 -29.70 -2.16 -1.20
C PRO A 112 -29.88 -0.74 -0.64
N LEU A 113 -28.81 -0.10 -0.17
CA LEU A 113 -28.84 1.29 0.28
C LEU A 113 -28.64 2.29 -0.87
N GLU A 114 -28.53 1.81 -2.11
CA GLU A 114 -28.30 2.62 -3.31
C GLU A 114 -27.01 3.49 -3.24
N MET A 115 -26.04 3.07 -2.41
CA MET A 115 -24.76 3.75 -2.24
C MET A 115 -23.71 3.33 -3.28
N VAL A 116 -24.01 2.31 -4.10
CA VAL A 116 -23.08 1.76 -5.10
C VAL A 116 -23.62 2.05 -6.49
N ASP A 117 -22.86 2.84 -7.27
CA ASP A 117 -23.13 3.03 -8.67
C ASP A 117 -22.49 1.90 -9.50
N LEU A 118 -23.32 0.98 -9.96
CA LEU A 118 -22.88 -0.14 -10.81
C LEU A 118 -22.86 0.22 -12.30
N SER A 119 -23.29 1.41 -12.68
CA SER A 119 -23.35 1.83 -14.10
C SER A 119 -21.97 1.85 -14.75
N SER A 120 -20.96 2.22 -13.98
CA SER A 120 -19.56 2.26 -14.43
C SER A 120 -19.03 0.87 -14.82
N ILE A 121 -19.52 -0.20 -14.19
CA ILE A 121 -19.10 -1.58 -14.49
C ILE A 121 -19.60 -2.00 -15.88
N SER A 122 -20.82 -1.60 -16.25
CA SER A 122 -21.42 -1.94 -17.56
C SER A 122 -20.70 -1.26 -18.72
N GLN A 123 -19.98 -0.17 -18.48
CA GLN A 123 -19.23 0.59 -19.47
C GLN A 123 -17.74 0.23 -19.49
N ALA A 124 -17.26 -0.52 -18.51
CA ALA A 124 -15.86 -0.92 -18.43
C ALA A 124 -15.56 -2.04 -19.43
N ASN A 125 -14.42 -1.93 -20.12
CA ASN A 125 -13.91 -3.03 -20.93
C ASN A 125 -13.46 -4.17 -20.03
N PHE A 126 -13.76 -5.41 -20.42
CA PHE A 126 -13.36 -6.60 -19.68
C PHE A 126 -11.82 -6.76 -19.60
N ILE A 127 -11.12 -6.29 -20.61
CA ILE A 127 -9.65 -6.22 -20.65
C ILE A 127 -9.27 -4.81 -21.07
N ALA A 128 -8.47 -4.15 -20.24
CA ALA A 128 -7.87 -2.86 -20.54
C ALA A 128 -6.35 -2.99 -20.51
N ILE A 129 -5.68 -2.66 -21.60
CA ILE A 129 -4.22 -2.64 -21.64
C ILE A 129 -3.77 -1.28 -21.08
N PRO A 130 -2.92 -1.24 -20.04
CA PRO A 130 -2.39 0.00 -19.50
C PRO A 130 -1.63 0.77 -20.59
N GLN A 131 -1.94 2.06 -20.73
CA GLN A 131 -1.22 2.94 -21.64
C GLN A 131 -0.01 3.54 -20.90
N ILE A 132 1.18 3.35 -21.46
CA ILE A 132 2.40 3.92 -20.90
C ILE A 132 2.32 5.44 -21.00
N PHE A 133 2.58 6.13 -19.88
CA PHE A 133 2.53 7.60 -19.76
C PHE A 133 1.18 8.23 -20.15
N GLN A 134 0.07 7.53 -19.91
CA GLN A 134 -1.28 8.01 -20.25
C GLN A 134 -1.57 9.42 -19.71
N TYR A 135 -1.07 9.75 -18.54
CA TYR A 135 -1.28 11.05 -17.90
C TYR A 135 -0.17 12.06 -18.20
N GLY A 136 0.79 11.68 -19.07
CA GLY A 136 1.99 12.48 -19.30
C GLY A 136 2.99 12.41 -18.14
N VAL A 137 4.16 12.99 -18.35
CA VAL A 137 5.24 13.08 -17.34
C VAL A 137 5.74 14.51 -17.30
N ALA A 138 5.78 15.11 -16.12
CA ALA A 138 6.38 16.41 -15.91
C ALA A 138 7.43 16.31 -14.79
N PHE A 139 8.65 16.68 -15.11
CA PHE A 139 9.75 16.70 -14.15
C PHE A 139 9.84 18.08 -13.50
N ASP A 140 9.62 18.12 -12.19
CA ASP A 140 9.79 19.33 -11.38
C ASP A 140 10.66 19.03 -10.16
N LEU A 141 11.69 19.83 -10.01
CA LEU A 141 12.64 19.71 -8.89
C LEU A 141 11.96 19.94 -7.53
N LYS A 142 10.95 20.82 -7.46
CA LYS A 142 10.22 21.07 -6.21
C LYS A 142 9.36 19.84 -5.82
N ALA A 143 8.71 19.23 -6.81
CA ALA A 143 7.96 18.00 -6.58
C ALA A 143 8.92 16.87 -6.14
N LEU A 144 10.07 16.71 -6.79
CA LEU A 144 11.07 15.73 -6.40
C LEU A 144 11.53 15.92 -4.94
N ILE A 145 11.94 17.15 -4.56
CA ILE A 145 12.39 17.44 -3.20
C ILE A 145 11.28 17.12 -2.16
N ALA A 146 10.02 17.38 -2.49
CA ALA A 146 8.90 17.05 -1.62
C ALA A 146 8.68 15.53 -1.48
N PHE A 147 9.02 14.74 -2.50
CA PHE A 147 8.89 13.27 -2.50
C PHE A 147 10.09 12.54 -1.87
N LEU A 148 11.28 13.12 -1.84
CA LEU A 148 12.47 12.48 -1.29
C LEU A 148 12.30 11.97 0.15
N PRO A 149 11.70 12.73 1.10
CA PRO A 149 11.42 12.20 2.45
C PRO A 149 10.51 10.99 2.44
N ALA A 150 9.50 10.94 1.56
CA ALA A 150 8.60 9.79 1.42
C ALA A 150 9.38 8.56 0.96
N TYR A 151 10.22 8.68 -0.06
CA TYR A 151 11.07 7.58 -0.53
C TYR A 151 12.07 7.08 0.52
N PHE A 152 12.54 7.98 1.36
CA PHE A 152 13.40 7.59 2.47
C PHE A 152 12.62 6.77 3.51
N VAL A 153 11.39 7.17 3.81
CA VAL A 153 10.49 6.45 4.73
C VAL A 153 10.09 5.09 4.16
N THR A 154 9.72 5.00 2.87
CA THR A 154 9.38 3.72 2.23
C THR A 154 10.55 2.75 2.21
N THR A 155 11.76 3.24 1.95
CA THR A 155 12.99 2.43 2.04
C THR A 155 13.15 1.82 3.44
N ILE A 156 12.93 2.60 4.51
CA ILE A 156 13.01 2.12 5.89
C ILE A 156 11.90 1.08 6.16
N GLU A 157 10.69 1.32 5.69
CA GLU A 157 9.58 0.40 5.82
C GLU A 157 9.88 -0.93 5.12
N THR A 158 10.37 -0.88 3.89
CA THR A 158 10.76 -2.06 3.11
C THR A 158 11.86 -2.86 3.81
N VAL A 159 12.89 -2.19 4.35
CA VAL A 159 13.93 -2.85 5.17
C VAL A 159 13.31 -3.54 6.38
N GLY A 160 12.40 -2.86 7.10
CA GLY A 160 11.71 -3.43 8.25
C GLY A 160 10.88 -4.67 7.89
N CYS A 161 10.10 -4.58 6.80
CA CYS A 161 9.29 -5.69 6.29
C CYS A 161 10.14 -6.90 5.88
N LEU A 162 11.24 -6.67 5.16
CA LEU A 162 12.14 -7.75 4.73
C LEU A 162 12.77 -8.46 5.92
N LYS A 163 13.23 -7.72 6.94
CA LYS A 163 13.74 -8.31 8.18
C LYS A 163 12.66 -9.12 8.91
N ALA A 164 11.45 -8.58 9.02
CA ALA A 164 10.33 -9.29 9.63
C ALA A 164 9.94 -10.55 8.84
N ILE A 165 9.94 -10.51 7.50
CA ILE A 165 9.72 -11.70 6.65
C ILE A 165 10.82 -12.74 6.92
N GLY A 166 12.08 -12.31 7.00
CA GLY A 166 13.19 -13.21 7.33
C GLY A 166 12.98 -13.93 8.66
N GLU A 167 12.58 -13.19 9.68
CA GLU A 167 12.34 -13.73 11.03
C GLU A 167 11.18 -14.74 11.04
N VAL A 168 10.03 -14.41 10.45
CA VAL A 168 8.86 -15.32 10.45
C VAL A 168 9.00 -16.50 9.48
N SER A 169 9.92 -16.41 8.51
CA SER A 169 10.21 -17.48 7.53
C SER A 169 11.45 -18.29 7.88
N GLU A 170 12.12 -17.95 9.00
CA GLU A 170 13.39 -18.57 9.43
C GLU A 170 14.49 -18.48 8.36
N VAL A 171 14.52 -17.36 7.61
CA VAL A 171 15.51 -17.10 6.57
C VAL A 171 16.41 -15.95 6.99
N ASP A 172 17.71 -16.15 6.94
CA ASP A 172 18.65 -15.07 7.19
C ASP A 172 18.57 -14.01 6.09
N MET A 173 18.21 -12.79 6.49
CA MET A 173 18.11 -11.59 5.64
C MET A 173 19.35 -10.74 5.85
N ASP A 174 20.42 -11.10 5.16
CA ASP A 174 21.66 -10.31 5.11
C ASP A 174 21.47 -8.98 4.37
N ASP A 175 22.48 -8.11 4.45
CA ASP A 175 22.42 -6.78 3.85
C ASP A 175 22.25 -6.83 2.32
N GLU A 176 22.74 -7.89 1.66
CA GLU A 176 22.62 -8.06 0.19
C GLU A 176 21.19 -8.36 -0.21
N LYS A 177 20.52 -9.30 0.47
CA LYS A 177 19.12 -9.64 0.22
C LYS A 177 18.19 -8.46 0.51
N VAL A 178 18.44 -7.74 1.60
CA VAL A 178 17.68 -6.53 1.93
C VAL A 178 17.88 -5.46 0.87
N GLY A 179 19.12 -5.23 0.43
CA GLY A 179 19.43 -4.32 -0.67
C GLY A 179 18.73 -4.69 -1.97
N ALA A 180 18.74 -5.99 -2.32
CA ALA A 180 18.02 -6.49 -3.50
C ALA A 180 16.51 -6.28 -3.41
N GLY A 181 15.90 -6.40 -2.24
CA GLY A 181 14.49 -6.11 -2.02
C GLY A 181 14.15 -4.65 -2.22
N VAL A 182 14.94 -3.74 -1.66
CA VAL A 182 14.78 -2.28 -1.88
C VAL A 182 15.01 -1.90 -3.35
N LEU A 183 15.97 -2.53 -4.02
CA LEU A 183 16.18 -2.36 -5.46
C LEU A 183 14.96 -2.78 -6.27
N ALA A 184 14.34 -3.91 -5.93
CA ALA A 184 13.14 -4.40 -6.59
C ALA A 184 11.95 -3.44 -6.39
N ASP A 185 11.82 -2.84 -5.22
CA ASP A 185 10.79 -1.84 -4.90
C ASP A 185 10.96 -0.58 -5.75
N GLY A 186 12.18 -0.05 -5.84
CA GLY A 186 12.53 1.08 -6.71
C GLY A 186 12.27 0.80 -8.19
N ILE A 187 12.66 -0.38 -8.71
CA ILE A 187 12.36 -0.78 -10.10
C ILE A 187 10.85 -0.89 -10.32
N GLY A 188 10.12 -1.49 -9.38
CA GLY A 188 8.66 -1.57 -9.40
C GLY A 188 8.02 -0.19 -9.44
N SER A 189 8.52 0.76 -8.68
CA SER A 189 8.06 2.17 -8.67
C SER A 189 8.30 2.87 -10.01
N ILE A 190 9.42 2.60 -10.71
CA ILE A 190 9.64 3.13 -12.07
C ILE A 190 8.61 2.57 -13.04
N ILE A 191 8.42 1.25 -13.04
CA ILE A 191 7.46 0.59 -13.94
C ILE A 191 6.05 1.06 -13.61
N GLY A 192 5.66 1.07 -12.34
CA GLY A 192 4.37 1.56 -11.88
C GLY A 192 4.13 3.02 -12.30
N GLY A 193 5.11 3.90 -12.08
CA GLY A 193 5.05 5.30 -12.50
C GLY A 193 4.88 5.45 -14.02
N ALA A 194 5.59 4.65 -14.83
CA ALA A 194 5.41 4.66 -16.28
C ALA A 194 3.99 4.20 -16.69
N MET A 195 3.36 3.32 -15.92
CA MET A 195 1.98 2.86 -16.12
C MET A 195 0.93 3.76 -15.44
N GLY A 196 1.35 4.90 -14.86
CA GLY A 196 0.45 5.86 -14.24
C GLY A 196 0.10 5.57 -12.78
N ALA A 197 0.82 4.64 -12.13
CA ALA A 197 0.66 4.34 -10.72
C ALA A 197 1.52 5.25 -9.82
N PHE A 198 1.21 5.23 -8.53
CA PHE A 198 2.00 5.87 -7.49
C PHE A 198 3.21 5.00 -7.09
N PRO A 199 4.15 5.55 -6.28
CA PRO A 199 5.30 4.77 -5.79
C PRO A 199 4.85 3.50 -5.07
N ASN A 200 5.60 2.42 -5.28
CA ASN A 200 5.44 1.19 -4.53
C ASN A 200 5.99 1.36 -3.10
N THR A 201 5.47 0.56 -2.20
CA THR A 201 6.04 0.32 -0.88
C THR A 201 5.70 -1.09 -0.41
N SER A 202 6.48 -1.62 0.50
CA SER A 202 6.20 -2.91 1.12
C SER A 202 4.97 -2.84 2.01
N PHE A 203 4.05 -3.79 1.86
CA PHE A 203 2.83 -3.86 2.66
C PHE A 203 3.05 -4.74 3.89
N SER A 204 3.40 -4.11 5.01
CA SER A 204 3.81 -4.75 6.26
C SER A 204 2.76 -5.70 6.84
N GLN A 205 1.47 -5.45 6.61
CA GLN A 205 0.37 -6.29 7.08
C GLN A 205 0.43 -7.71 6.51
N ASN A 206 0.95 -7.88 5.29
CA ASN A 206 1.10 -9.19 4.66
C ASN A 206 2.14 -10.08 5.35
N VAL A 207 3.10 -9.51 6.07
CA VAL A 207 4.08 -10.28 6.86
C VAL A 207 3.37 -11.15 7.89
N GLY A 208 2.31 -10.65 8.51
CA GLY A 208 1.49 -11.39 9.47
C GLY A 208 0.72 -12.59 8.89
N LEU A 209 0.57 -12.67 7.56
CA LEU A 209 -0.07 -13.81 6.92
C LEU A 209 0.81 -15.06 6.92
N ILE A 210 2.12 -14.91 6.89
CA ILE A 210 3.06 -16.03 6.83
C ILE A 210 2.89 -16.97 8.03
N PRO A 211 2.98 -16.52 9.29
CA PRO A 211 2.79 -17.39 10.44
C PRO A 211 1.37 -17.95 10.56
N LEU A 212 0.36 -17.22 10.07
CA LEU A 212 -1.03 -17.66 10.10
C LEU A 212 -1.32 -18.78 9.10
N THR A 213 -0.82 -18.65 7.87
CA THR A 213 -1.02 -19.62 6.79
C THR A 213 0.02 -20.70 6.76
N LYS A 214 1.18 -20.49 7.43
CA LYS A 214 2.38 -21.31 7.35
C LYS A 214 2.92 -21.48 5.92
N VAL A 215 2.69 -20.47 5.08
CA VAL A 215 3.14 -20.44 3.69
C VAL A 215 4.10 -19.27 3.50
N ALA A 216 5.38 -19.57 3.30
CA ALA A 216 6.46 -18.60 3.04
C ALA A 216 7.08 -18.82 1.66
N SER A 217 6.24 -19.10 0.64
CA SER A 217 6.72 -19.42 -0.69
C SER A 217 6.72 -18.18 -1.60
N LYS A 218 7.88 -17.86 -2.19
CA LYS A 218 7.99 -16.81 -3.21
C LYS A 218 7.09 -17.05 -4.43
N TYR A 219 6.77 -18.29 -4.76
CA TYR A 219 5.88 -18.63 -5.87
C TYR A 219 4.44 -18.20 -5.59
N VAL A 220 3.99 -18.28 -4.33
CA VAL A 220 2.66 -17.79 -3.93
C VAL A 220 2.58 -16.28 -4.09
N ALA A 221 3.60 -15.54 -3.67
CA ALA A 221 3.69 -14.09 -3.86
C ALA A 221 3.71 -13.71 -5.35
N SER A 222 4.47 -14.43 -6.18
CA SER A 222 4.51 -14.22 -7.63
C SER A 222 3.16 -14.48 -8.29
N MET A 223 2.47 -15.56 -7.91
CA MET A 223 1.12 -15.87 -8.43
C MET A 223 0.10 -14.83 -8.00
N ALA A 224 0.17 -14.35 -6.76
CA ALA A 224 -0.68 -13.24 -6.30
C ALA A 224 -0.45 -11.98 -7.13
N GLY A 225 0.81 -11.64 -7.43
CA GLY A 225 1.16 -10.53 -8.32
C GLY A 225 0.57 -10.67 -9.72
N ILE A 226 0.62 -11.87 -10.32
CA ILE A 226 0.03 -12.15 -11.64
C ILE A 226 -1.50 -12.01 -11.62
N ILE A 227 -2.15 -12.40 -10.53
CA ILE A 227 -3.62 -12.30 -10.39
C ILE A 227 -4.07 -10.84 -10.25
N LEU A 228 -3.22 -9.98 -9.69
CA LEU A 228 -3.51 -8.56 -9.48
C LEU A 228 -3.31 -7.70 -10.73
N VAL A 229 -2.63 -8.20 -11.75
CA VAL A 229 -2.41 -7.53 -13.06
C VAL A 229 -3.48 -7.96 -14.06
#